data_44bffff2b29909766f46666e7a1b4f29
#
_entry.id   44bffff2b29909766f46666e7a1b4f29
#
_cell.length_a   1.000
_cell.length_b   1.000
_cell.length_c   1.000
_cell.angle_alpha   90.00
_cell.angle_beta   90.00
_cell.angle_gamma   90.00
#
_symmetry.space_group_name_H-M   'P 1'
#
loop_
_entity.id
_entity.type
_entity.pdbx_description
1 polymer ?
#
loop_
_entity_poly.entity_id
_entity_poly.type
_entity_poly.pdbx_seq_one_letter_code
_entity_poly.pdbx_strand_id
1 'polypeptide(L)'
;METSRSFFPNVVTTHTWDERKETLENVRAVGMEVCSGGIIGMGESLEDRAEFAYQLAQIEPCEVPMNFLDPRPGTPFADYPLVPLGEALRAVAAFRLSMPSVTLRFAGGRELSLGDDGTEKGLLGGINAIIAGNYLTTLGRQIEKDVDMLGRIDLPIKAL
;
A
#
# COMPACT_ATOMS: atom_id res chain seq x y z
N MET A 1 9.05 3.67 -2.62
CA MET A 1 8.56 5.03 -2.26
C MET A 1 7.80 4.90 -0.96
N GLU A 2 7.85 5.88 -0.11
CA GLU A 2 7.14 5.86 1.18
C GLU A 2 5.82 6.63 1.11
N THR A 3 5.82 7.78 0.40
CA THR A 3 4.67 8.70 0.25
C THR A 3 4.88 9.63 -0.95
N SER A 4 4.02 10.68 -1.11
CA SER A 4 4.15 11.70 -2.14
C SER A 4 5.43 12.52 -2.00
N ARG A 5 5.87 13.12 -3.10
CA ARG A 5 7.07 13.97 -3.12
C ARG A 5 6.94 15.18 -2.18
N SER A 6 5.75 15.79 -2.14
CA SER A 6 5.46 16.94 -1.27
C SER A 6 5.55 16.58 0.21
N PHE A 7 5.03 15.42 0.61
CA PHE A 7 5.00 14.98 2.01
C PHE A 7 6.27 14.23 2.44
N PHE A 8 7.06 13.70 1.52
CA PHE A 8 8.23 12.86 1.77
C PHE A 8 9.23 13.43 2.81
N PRO A 9 9.56 14.74 2.82
CA PRO A 9 10.49 15.30 3.81
C PRO A 9 9.99 15.22 5.26
N ASN A 10 8.69 15.04 5.48
CA ASN A 10 8.12 14.86 6.83
C ASN A 10 8.33 13.44 7.37
N VAL A 11 8.69 12.49 6.51
CA VAL A 11 8.81 11.07 6.84
C VAL A 11 10.26 10.61 6.77
N VAL A 12 11.00 11.04 5.76
CA VAL A 12 12.36 10.57 5.46
C VAL A 12 13.33 11.74 5.46
N THR A 13 14.41 11.62 6.23
CA THR A 13 15.45 12.65 6.36
C THR A 13 16.82 12.21 5.84
N THR A 14 16.99 10.94 5.46
CA THR A 14 18.26 10.36 5.05
C THR A 14 18.56 10.48 3.57
N HIS A 15 17.53 10.65 2.75
CA HIS A 15 17.60 10.81 1.30
C HIS A 15 16.36 11.52 0.79
N THR A 16 16.38 11.95 -0.46
CA THR A 16 15.28 12.67 -1.11
C THR A 16 14.35 11.72 -1.87
N TRP A 17 13.14 12.19 -2.16
CA TRP A 17 12.21 11.49 -3.03
C TRP A 17 12.78 11.28 -4.45
N ASP A 18 13.52 12.28 -4.95
CA ASP A 18 14.12 12.23 -6.30
C ASP A 18 15.22 11.16 -6.38
N GLU A 19 16.06 11.01 -5.34
CA GLU A 19 17.05 9.92 -5.28
C GLU A 19 16.38 8.53 -5.25
N ARG A 20 15.23 8.41 -4.57
CA ARG A 20 14.42 7.19 -4.60
C ARG A 20 13.91 6.90 -6.00
N LYS A 21 13.37 7.91 -6.68
CA LYS A 21 12.85 7.79 -8.05
C LYS A 21 13.97 7.38 -9.01
N GLU A 22 15.12 8.04 -8.95
CA GLU A 22 16.29 7.69 -9.77
C GLU A 22 16.72 6.22 -9.56
N THR A 23 16.70 5.74 -8.32
CA THR A 23 16.98 4.32 -8.02
C THR A 23 16.01 3.40 -8.74
N LEU A 24 14.70 3.69 -8.75
CA LEU A 24 13.70 2.88 -9.44
C LEU A 24 13.87 2.92 -10.97
N GLU A 25 14.25 4.09 -11.51
CA GLU A 25 14.57 4.24 -12.93
C GLU A 25 15.81 3.41 -13.33
N ASN A 26 16.84 3.39 -12.48
CA ASN A 26 18.05 2.58 -12.68
C ASN A 26 17.74 1.07 -12.60
N VAL A 27 16.88 0.63 -11.70
CA VAL A 27 16.41 -0.75 -11.61
C VAL A 27 15.76 -1.19 -12.92
N ARG A 28 14.86 -0.33 -13.47
CA ARG A 28 14.21 -0.60 -14.75
C ARG A 28 15.22 -0.61 -15.92
N ALA A 29 16.18 0.31 -15.92
CA ALA A 29 17.17 0.44 -16.99
C ALA A 29 18.05 -0.82 -17.16
N VAL A 30 18.22 -1.59 -16.08
CA VAL A 30 18.94 -2.88 -16.13
C VAL A 30 18.02 -4.08 -16.37
N GLY A 31 16.74 -3.85 -16.72
CA GLY A 31 15.78 -4.90 -17.08
C GLY A 31 15.13 -5.60 -15.89
N MET A 32 15.23 -5.05 -14.68
CA MET A 32 14.53 -5.58 -13.50
C MET A 32 13.13 -4.97 -13.38
N GLU A 33 12.21 -5.73 -12.80
CA GLU A 33 10.87 -5.24 -12.47
C GLU A 33 10.89 -4.33 -11.22
N VAL A 34 10.04 -3.31 -11.25
CA VAL A 34 9.91 -2.34 -10.16
C VAL A 34 8.67 -2.65 -9.33
N CYS A 35 8.88 -3.07 -8.08
CA CYS A 35 7.84 -3.13 -7.06
C CYS A 35 8.00 -1.89 -6.14
N SER A 36 7.03 -0.98 -6.16
CA SER A 36 7.12 0.25 -5.38
C SER A 36 5.75 0.73 -4.91
N GLY A 37 5.60 0.90 -3.62
CA GLY A 37 4.40 1.40 -2.96
C GLY A 37 4.76 2.26 -1.76
N GLY A 38 3.84 2.41 -0.81
CA GLY A 38 4.07 3.24 0.36
C GLY A 38 3.18 2.91 1.54
N ILE A 39 3.11 3.85 2.48
CA ILE A 39 2.36 3.73 3.71
C ILE A 39 1.33 4.88 3.77
N ILE A 40 0.07 4.54 3.98
CA ILE A 40 -1.02 5.49 4.18
C ILE A 40 -1.24 5.67 5.69
N GLY A 41 -1.40 6.91 6.14
CA GLY A 41 -1.71 7.24 7.55
C GLY A 41 -0.57 7.84 8.34
N MET A 42 0.51 8.29 7.69
CA MET A 42 1.64 8.97 8.34
C MET A 42 1.41 10.47 8.57
N GLY A 43 0.16 10.95 8.39
CA GLY A 43 -0.22 12.37 8.55
C GLY A 43 -0.35 13.14 7.23
N GLU A 44 -0.21 12.46 6.12
CA GLU A 44 -0.42 13.01 4.78
C GLU A 44 -1.88 13.41 4.55
N SER A 45 -2.11 14.44 3.75
CA SER A 45 -3.44 14.90 3.33
C SER A 45 -4.05 13.98 2.24
N LEU A 46 -5.32 14.19 1.91
CA LEU A 46 -5.96 13.49 0.78
C LEU A 46 -5.32 13.89 -0.55
N GLU A 47 -4.89 15.13 -0.67
CA GLU A 47 -4.17 15.65 -1.83
C GLU A 47 -2.81 14.96 -1.97
N ASP A 48 -2.07 14.76 -0.87
CA ASP A 48 -0.81 14.01 -0.88
C ASP A 48 -1.02 12.56 -1.33
N ARG A 49 -2.10 11.91 -0.89
CA ARG A 49 -2.43 10.53 -1.33
C ARG A 49 -2.73 10.48 -2.83
N ALA A 50 -3.46 11.46 -3.36
CA ALA A 50 -3.76 11.56 -4.78
C ALA A 50 -2.49 11.83 -5.60
N GLU A 51 -1.64 12.77 -5.14
CA GLU A 51 -0.33 13.05 -5.72
C GLU A 51 0.53 11.78 -5.75
N PHE A 52 0.57 11.03 -4.64
CA PHE A 52 1.35 9.80 -4.55
C PHE A 52 0.88 8.74 -5.54
N ALA A 53 -0.43 8.53 -5.66
CA ALA A 53 -0.99 7.60 -6.64
C ALA A 53 -0.62 8.00 -8.08
N TYR A 54 -0.70 9.30 -8.41
CA TYR A 54 -0.29 9.83 -9.70
C TYR A 54 1.21 9.64 -9.96
N GLN A 55 2.07 9.94 -8.97
CA GLN A 55 3.52 9.79 -9.08
C GLN A 55 3.94 8.34 -9.27
N LEU A 56 3.30 7.40 -8.58
CA LEU A 56 3.53 5.96 -8.79
C LEU A 56 3.11 5.53 -10.19
N ALA A 57 2.00 6.05 -10.71
CA ALA A 57 1.58 5.76 -12.08
C ALA A 57 2.64 6.20 -13.11
N GLN A 58 3.36 7.31 -12.89
CA GLN A 58 4.46 7.75 -13.76
C GLN A 58 5.72 6.87 -13.66
N ILE A 59 5.91 6.17 -12.55
CA ILE A 59 7.00 5.20 -12.35
C ILE A 59 6.70 3.88 -13.08
N GLU A 60 5.43 3.60 -13.38
CA GLU A 60 4.96 2.37 -14.03
C GLU A 60 5.47 1.08 -13.35
N PRO A 61 5.24 0.89 -12.04
CA PRO A 61 5.65 -0.31 -11.33
C PRO A 61 4.86 -1.54 -11.81
N CYS A 62 5.45 -2.72 -11.71
CA CYS A 62 4.72 -3.97 -11.93
C CYS A 62 3.75 -4.26 -10.76
N GLU A 63 4.11 -3.81 -9.56
CA GLU A 63 3.34 -4.02 -8.35
C GLU A 63 3.45 -2.84 -7.39
N VAL A 64 2.33 -2.52 -6.73
CA VAL A 64 2.22 -1.47 -5.71
C VAL A 64 1.71 -2.06 -4.40
N PRO A 65 2.58 -2.34 -3.42
CA PRO A 65 2.16 -2.68 -2.07
C PRO A 65 1.58 -1.45 -1.36
N MET A 66 0.33 -1.54 -0.94
CA MET A 66 -0.34 -0.55 -0.11
C MET A 66 -0.29 -1.00 1.35
N ASN A 67 0.49 -0.27 2.16
CA ASN A 67 0.54 -0.46 3.60
C ASN A 67 -0.33 0.61 4.28
N PHE A 68 -0.85 0.28 5.44
CA PHE A 68 -1.50 1.24 6.35
C PHE A 68 -0.68 1.32 7.61
N LEU A 69 -0.52 2.54 8.14
CA LEU A 69 0.29 2.76 9.33
C LEU A 69 -0.19 1.88 10.49
N ASP A 70 0.73 1.16 11.07
CA ASP A 70 0.60 0.46 12.35
C ASP A 70 1.42 1.24 13.39
N PRO A 71 0.80 2.13 14.18
CA PRO A 71 1.50 2.95 15.15
C PRO A 71 2.17 2.08 16.21
N ARG A 72 3.48 2.25 16.37
CA ARG A 72 4.26 1.45 17.33
C ARG A 72 4.94 2.33 18.36
N PRO A 73 4.89 1.97 19.66
CA PRO A 73 5.62 2.67 20.71
C PRO A 73 7.10 2.82 20.37
N GLY A 74 7.65 3.99 20.64
CA GLY A 74 9.05 4.30 20.38
C GLY A 74 9.36 4.72 18.93
N THR A 75 8.35 4.84 18.07
CA THR A 75 8.49 5.40 16.73
C THR A 75 7.96 6.83 16.66
N PRO A 76 8.38 7.66 15.67
CA PRO A 76 7.83 9.00 15.48
C PRO A 76 6.32 9.05 15.24
N PHE A 77 5.71 7.94 14.83
CA PHE A 77 4.29 7.81 14.51
C PHE A 77 3.47 7.08 15.59
N ALA A 78 4.04 6.89 16.80
CA ALA A 78 3.43 6.10 17.87
C ALA A 78 2.02 6.59 18.26
N ASP A 79 1.79 7.90 18.23
CA ASP A 79 0.54 8.53 18.67
C ASP A 79 -0.41 8.88 17.50
N TYR A 80 -0.09 8.44 16.28
CA TYR A 80 -0.95 8.69 15.11
C TYR A 80 -2.18 7.78 15.15
N PRO A 81 -3.34 8.29 14.76
CA PRO A 81 -4.55 7.48 14.68
C PRO A 81 -4.45 6.47 13.54
N LEU A 82 -5.17 5.35 13.70
CA LEU A 82 -5.40 4.45 12.58
C LEU A 82 -6.17 5.16 11.46
N VAL A 83 -5.88 4.80 10.23
CA VAL A 83 -6.60 5.33 9.06
C VAL A 83 -8.07 4.90 9.12
N PRO A 84 -9.04 5.83 9.10
CA PRO A 84 -10.45 5.46 9.07
C PRO A 84 -10.79 4.63 7.84
N LEU A 85 -11.64 3.61 8.01
CA LEU A 85 -12.03 2.68 6.93
C LEU A 85 -12.42 3.40 5.62
N GLY A 86 -13.25 4.44 5.72
CA GLY A 86 -13.69 5.19 4.54
C GLY A 86 -12.55 5.88 3.80
N GLU A 87 -11.52 6.35 4.52
CA GLU A 87 -10.33 6.95 3.92
C GLU A 87 -9.40 5.91 3.31
N ALA A 88 -9.23 4.76 3.98
CA ALA A 88 -8.47 3.65 3.44
C ALA A 88 -9.05 3.16 2.11
N LEU A 89 -10.36 3.00 2.03
CA LEU A 89 -11.04 2.58 0.79
C LEU A 89 -10.97 3.66 -0.31
N ARG A 90 -11.03 4.96 0.04
CA ARG A 90 -10.80 6.05 -0.93
C ARG A 90 -9.38 6.01 -1.49
N ALA A 91 -8.38 5.74 -0.65
CA ALA A 91 -7.00 5.57 -1.11
C ALA A 91 -6.89 4.39 -2.10
N VAL A 92 -7.48 3.24 -1.78
CA VAL A 92 -7.54 2.08 -2.70
C VAL A 92 -8.14 2.48 -4.05
N ALA A 93 -9.28 3.17 -4.05
CA ALA A 93 -9.95 3.62 -5.27
C ALA A 93 -9.08 4.60 -6.07
N ALA A 94 -8.46 5.58 -5.42
CA ALA A 94 -7.57 6.54 -6.08
C ALA A 94 -6.38 5.84 -6.76
N PHE A 95 -5.73 4.90 -6.08
CA PHE A 95 -4.62 4.12 -6.63
C PHE A 95 -5.08 3.26 -7.81
N ARG A 96 -6.23 2.57 -7.70
CA ARG A 96 -6.76 1.77 -8.81
C ARG A 96 -7.11 2.60 -10.03
N LEU A 97 -7.75 3.76 -9.84
CA LEU A 97 -8.08 4.67 -10.94
C LEU A 97 -6.84 5.25 -11.62
N SER A 98 -5.78 5.53 -10.85
CA SER A 98 -4.51 6.02 -11.38
C SER A 98 -3.71 4.92 -12.11
N MET A 99 -3.88 3.67 -11.71
CA MET A 99 -3.12 2.52 -12.21
C MET A 99 -4.06 1.33 -12.52
N PRO A 100 -4.86 1.39 -13.59
CA PRO A 100 -5.93 0.40 -13.85
C PRO A 100 -5.43 -1.04 -14.02
N SER A 101 -4.21 -1.25 -14.52
CA SER A 101 -3.68 -2.57 -14.89
C SER A 101 -2.60 -3.11 -13.93
N VAL A 102 -2.16 -2.29 -12.97
CA VAL A 102 -1.07 -2.66 -12.04
C VAL A 102 -1.56 -3.64 -10.99
N THR A 103 -0.68 -4.51 -10.51
CA THR A 103 -0.94 -5.30 -9.30
C THR A 103 -0.94 -4.38 -8.08
N LEU A 104 -2.14 -4.13 -7.52
CA LEU A 104 -2.28 -3.44 -6.25
C LEU A 104 -2.42 -4.47 -5.15
N ARG A 105 -1.49 -4.49 -4.21
CA ARG A 105 -1.43 -5.48 -3.16
C ARG A 105 -1.69 -4.88 -1.79
N PHE A 106 -2.60 -5.46 -1.02
CA PHE A 106 -2.64 -5.22 0.41
C PHE A 106 -1.41 -5.81 1.09
N ALA A 107 -0.75 -4.99 1.89
CA ALA A 107 0.42 -5.35 2.66
C ALA A 107 0.19 -5.07 4.16
N GLY A 108 1.18 -4.55 4.88
CA GLY A 108 1.08 -4.37 6.34
C GLY A 108 -0.01 -3.40 6.79
N GLY A 109 -0.58 -3.63 7.98
CA GLY A 109 -1.53 -2.74 8.64
C GLY A 109 -2.99 -2.84 8.18
N ARG A 110 -3.30 -3.66 7.17
CA ARG A 110 -4.67 -3.81 6.68
C ARG A 110 -5.64 -4.32 7.76
N GLU A 111 -5.17 -5.20 8.62
CA GLU A 111 -5.95 -5.79 9.70
C GLU A 111 -6.45 -4.73 10.70
N LEU A 112 -5.63 -3.70 10.93
CA LEU A 112 -5.93 -2.62 11.88
C LEU A 112 -6.85 -1.56 11.28
N SER A 113 -6.56 -1.12 10.06
CA SER A 113 -7.28 -0.01 9.41
C SER A 113 -8.54 -0.45 8.67
N LEU A 114 -8.57 -1.66 8.11
CA LEU A 114 -9.69 -2.16 7.33
C LEU A 114 -10.49 -3.25 8.05
N GLY A 115 -9.85 -4.11 8.84
CA GLY A 115 -10.49 -5.32 9.36
C GLY A 115 -10.94 -6.26 8.25
N ASP A 116 -11.81 -7.21 8.60
CA ASP A 116 -12.31 -8.21 7.64
C ASP A 116 -13.22 -7.58 6.57
N ASP A 117 -14.23 -6.83 6.99
CA ASP A 117 -15.20 -6.15 6.09
C ASP A 117 -14.53 -5.16 5.14
N GLY A 118 -13.59 -4.37 5.65
CA GLY A 118 -12.85 -3.42 4.81
C GLY A 118 -11.87 -4.09 3.86
N THR A 119 -11.28 -5.23 4.24
CA THR A 119 -10.43 -6.02 3.37
C THR A 119 -11.25 -6.58 2.18
N GLU A 120 -12.43 -7.15 2.44
CA GLU A 120 -13.36 -7.62 1.38
C GLU A 120 -13.75 -6.47 0.44
N LYS A 121 -14.15 -5.32 1.00
CA LYS A 121 -14.51 -4.12 0.20
C LYS A 121 -13.32 -3.60 -0.63
N GLY A 122 -12.12 -3.64 -0.09
CA GLY A 122 -10.93 -3.22 -0.82
C GLY A 122 -10.57 -4.16 -1.98
N LEU A 123 -10.72 -5.47 -1.80
CA LEU A 123 -10.56 -6.47 -2.86
C LEU A 123 -11.60 -6.27 -3.97
N LEU A 124 -12.86 -6.07 -3.62
CA LEU A 124 -13.91 -5.77 -4.59
C LEU A 124 -13.74 -4.37 -5.23
N GLY A 125 -13.10 -3.44 -4.53
CA GLY A 125 -12.89 -2.05 -4.92
C GLY A 125 -11.61 -1.77 -5.70
N GLY A 126 -10.74 -2.79 -5.94
CA GLY A 126 -9.58 -2.56 -6.79
C GLY A 126 -8.28 -3.23 -6.37
N ILE A 127 -8.15 -3.73 -5.16
CA ILE A 127 -7.00 -4.56 -4.77
C ILE A 127 -7.14 -5.92 -5.45
N ASN A 128 -6.05 -6.42 -6.03
CA ASN A 128 -6.02 -7.69 -6.73
C ASN A 128 -4.90 -8.64 -6.26
N ALA A 129 -4.22 -8.29 -5.16
CA ALA A 129 -3.26 -9.17 -4.50
C ALA A 129 -3.25 -8.90 -2.98
N ILE A 130 -2.85 -9.88 -2.19
CA ILE A 130 -2.66 -9.77 -0.73
C ILE A 130 -1.37 -10.46 -0.30
N ILE A 131 -0.75 -9.95 0.75
CA ILE A 131 0.24 -10.73 1.51
C ILE A 131 -0.54 -11.58 2.50
N ALA A 132 -0.38 -12.90 2.42
CA ALA A 132 -0.97 -13.85 3.34
C ALA A 132 0.06 -14.33 4.38
N GLY A 133 -0.38 -14.55 5.61
CA GLY A 133 0.48 -14.99 6.71
C GLY A 133 1.21 -13.85 7.42
N ASN A 134 2.29 -14.20 8.11
CA ASN A 134 3.01 -13.25 8.95
C ASN A 134 3.89 -12.30 8.13
N TYR A 135 4.00 -11.05 8.60
CA TYR A 135 4.98 -10.09 8.13
C TYR A 135 6.36 -10.35 8.76
N LEU A 136 7.40 -9.69 8.26
CA LEU A 136 8.77 -9.87 8.77
C LEU A 136 8.92 -9.59 10.28
N THR A 137 8.20 -8.58 10.78
CA THR A 137 8.34 -8.06 12.14
C THR A 137 7.08 -8.18 12.99
N THR A 138 5.96 -8.52 12.38
CA THR A 138 4.66 -8.58 13.06
C THR A 138 3.85 -9.79 12.60
N LEU A 139 2.94 -10.22 13.45
CA LEU A 139 1.95 -11.22 13.07
C LEU A 139 0.98 -10.61 12.07
N GLY A 140 0.74 -11.31 10.98
CA GLY A 140 -0.30 -10.98 10.02
C GLY A 140 -1.54 -11.83 10.26
N ARG A 141 -2.44 -11.82 9.28
CA ARG A 141 -3.67 -12.61 9.30
C ARG A 141 -3.37 -14.07 8.97
N GLN A 142 -4.09 -14.99 9.61
CA GLN A 142 -4.02 -16.41 9.30
C GLN A 142 -4.43 -16.67 7.85
N ILE A 143 -3.66 -17.48 7.14
CA ILE A 143 -3.84 -17.78 5.72
C ILE A 143 -5.23 -18.34 5.44
N GLU A 144 -5.70 -19.22 6.30
CA GLU A 144 -7.02 -19.87 6.19
C GLU A 144 -8.15 -18.85 6.17
N LYS A 145 -8.05 -17.80 6.98
CA LYS A 145 -9.04 -16.70 7.00
C LYS A 145 -9.07 -15.90 5.70
N ASP A 146 -7.91 -15.71 5.07
CA ASP A 146 -7.84 -15.04 3.76
C ASP A 146 -8.42 -15.94 2.66
N VAL A 147 -8.11 -17.24 2.68
CA VAL A 147 -8.67 -18.21 1.72
C VAL A 147 -10.19 -18.30 1.84
N ASP A 148 -10.70 -18.43 3.08
CA ASP A 148 -12.15 -18.47 3.34
C ASP A 148 -12.84 -17.18 2.89
N MET A 149 -12.23 -16.03 3.13
CA MET A 149 -12.74 -14.73 2.70
C MET A 149 -12.81 -14.65 1.17
N LEU A 150 -11.75 -15.01 0.47
CA LEU A 150 -11.72 -15.02 -1.00
C LEU A 150 -12.76 -15.98 -1.59
N GLY A 151 -12.95 -17.14 -0.97
CA GLY A 151 -14.01 -18.09 -1.35
C GLY A 151 -15.42 -17.52 -1.17
N ARG A 152 -15.68 -16.77 -0.08
CA ARG A 152 -17.00 -16.14 0.14
C ARG A 152 -17.33 -15.05 -0.89
N ILE A 153 -16.34 -14.31 -1.37
CA ILE A 153 -16.54 -13.22 -2.34
C ILE A 153 -16.27 -13.66 -3.78
N ASP A 154 -16.13 -14.96 -4.02
CA ASP A 154 -15.94 -15.60 -5.33
C ASP A 154 -14.75 -15.02 -6.12
N LEU A 155 -13.66 -14.71 -5.43
CA LEU A 155 -12.41 -14.30 -6.06
C LEU A 155 -11.43 -15.47 -6.15
N PRO A 156 -11.08 -15.91 -7.39
CA PRO A 156 -10.18 -17.04 -7.57
C PRO A 156 -8.76 -16.68 -7.15
N ILE A 157 -8.09 -17.59 -6.45
CA ILE A 157 -6.66 -17.48 -6.14
C ILE A 157 -5.86 -17.93 -7.36
N LYS A 158 -4.99 -17.04 -7.84
CA LYS A 158 -3.98 -17.36 -8.87
C LYS A 158 -2.61 -17.10 -8.28
N ALA A 159 -1.65 -17.99 -8.54
CA ALA A 159 -0.25 -17.69 -8.30
C ALA A 159 0.21 -16.57 -9.24
N LEU A 160 1.04 -15.67 -8.73
CA LEU A 160 1.73 -14.65 -9.52
C LEU A 160 2.88 -15.28 -10.31
#